data_2c65c3039077ced38d83f44d993d9409
#
_entry.id   2c65c3039077ced38d83f44d993d9409
#
_cell.length_a   1.000
_cell.length_b   1.000
_cell.length_c   1.000
_cell.angle_alpha   90.00
_cell.angle_beta   90.00
_cell.angle_gamma   90.00
#
_symmetry.space_group_name_H-M   'P 1'
#
loop_
_entity.id
_entity.type
_entity.pdbx_description
1 polymer ?
#
loop_
_entity_poly.entity_id
_entity_poly.type
_entity_poly.pdbx_seq_one_letter_code
_entity_poly.pdbx_strand_id
1 'polypeptide(L)'
;MSNIPTRGPRLSVVMPNYNHGQVLGEALAAISRQTVPPCEVVVVDDGSTDDSVVRLRSLAADMPWLRLHLHPGNRGVNAACNTGLHLVSGDFVLFSAADDRLDIRTVERASAAVAAFPQTGIVFSDQAEMSADGANARTIPLDLPAARRYFSPSEFVRLMQSHFFYFHVSNVWFNAALLRELGGFPLDVRWHGDLLAAYAAAFERGGVYVPDAVSYVRLSPASYGAAGARSQAQADVLRAWLATTRQPGWQRRRAAFVAAAIWPDYRLRALPALLQDPGYISLRLVRRLAWLSLWEKLAPFFGASLRRRARTLRTRFRRRSWNTR
;
A
#
# COMPACT_ATOMS: atom_id res chain seq x y z
N MET A 1 -38.82 -11.12 -10.41
CA MET A 1 -37.54 -10.54 -9.93
C MET A 1 -36.60 -10.54 -11.12
N SER A 2 -36.37 -9.40 -11.73
CA SER A 2 -35.56 -9.24 -12.93
C SER A 2 -34.09 -9.48 -12.57
N ASN A 3 -33.50 -10.54 -13.13
CA ASN A 3 -32.05 -10.78 -13.15
C ASN A 3 -31.40 -9.67 -13.99
N ILE A 4 -31.10 -8.53 -13.37
CA ILE A 4 -30.15 -7.58 -13.96
C ILE A 4 -28.80 -8.31 -13.88
N PRO A 5 -28.12 -8.56 -15.00
CA PRO A 5 -26.78 -9.16 -14.95
C PRO A 5 -25.90 -8.19 -14.16
N THR A 6 -25.45 -8.61 -12.99
CA THR A 6 -24.52 -7.84 -12.18
C THR A 6 -23.24 -7.68 -13.00
N ARG A 7 -23.05 -6.47 -13.52
CA ARG A 7 -21.83 -6.09 -14.22
C ARG A 7 -20.66 -6.42 -13.29
N GLY A 8 -19.69 -7.18 -13.79
CA GLY A 8 -18.49 -7.51 -13.00
C GLY A 8 -17.79 -6.24 -12.47
N PRO A 9 -17.00 -6.36 -11.39
CA PRO A 9 -16.36 -5.21 -10.76
C PRO A 9 -15.41 -4.51 -11.75
N ARG A 10 -15.43 -3.19 -11.75
CA ARG A 10 -14.59 -2.34 -12.59
C ARG A 10 -13.35 -1.92 -11.80
N LEU A 11 -12.18 -2.30 -12.28
CA LEU A 11 -10.90 -2.01 -11.66
C LEU A 11 -10.13 -0.99 -12.49
N SER A 12 -9.75 0.12 -11.87
CA SER A 12 -8.93 1.18 -12.47
C SER A 12 -7.50 1.12 -11.95
N VAL A 13 -6.55 1.56 -12.76
CA VAL A 13 -5.16 1.77 -12.33
C VAL A 13 -4.84 3.25 -12.40
N VAL A 14 -4.26 3.80 -11.35
CA VAL A 14 -3.67 5.14 -11.31
C VAL A 14 -2.15 4.98 -11.26
N MET A 15 -1.44 5.66 -12.15
CA MET A 15 0.01 5.66 -12.20
C MET A 15 0.52 7.10 -11.97
N PRO A 16 0.95 7.46 -10.75
CA PRO A 16 1.68 8.70 -10.53
C PRO A 16 3.06 8.61 -11.19
N ASN A 17 3.46 9.61 -11.92
CA ASN A 17 4.76 9.71 -12.57
C ASN A 17 5.45 11.02 -12.23
N TYR A 18 6.75 10.94 -11.92
CA TYR A 18 7.63 12.10 -11.85
C TYR A 18 9.07 11.66 -12.17
N ASN A 19 9.56 12.07 -13.35
CA ASN A 19 10.92 11.78 -13.81
C ASN A 19 11.27 10.27 -13.89
N HIS A 20 10.31 9.44 -14.37
CA HIS A 20 10.52 8.01 -14.60
C HIS A 20 10.45 7.65 -16.10
N GLY A 21 10.77 8.57 -17.01
CA GLY A 21 10.70 8.39 -18.45
C GLY A 21 11.37 7.12 -18.94
N GLN A 22 12.49 6.70 -18.34
CA GLN A 22 13.24 5.52 -18.76
C GLN A 22 12.54 4.18 -18.44
N VAL A 23 11.73 4.12 -17.39
CA VAL A 23 11.13 2.87 -16.88
C VAL A 23 9.61 2.78 -17.06
N LEU A 24 8.91 3.93 -17.25
CA LEU A 24 7.46 3.95 -17.36
C LEU A 24 6.90 3.07 -18.49
N GLY A 25 7.64 2.88 -19.56
CA GLY A 25 7.26 2.00 -20.68
C GLY A 25 7.16 0.53 -20.26
N GLU A 26 8.05 0.05 -19.38
CA GLU A 26 7.98 -1.30 -18.80
C GLU A 26 6.73 -1.48 -17.94
N ALA A 27 6.42 -0.50 -17.09
CA ALA A 27 5.25 -0.53 -16.23
C ALA A 27 3.94 -0.55 -17.03
N LEU A 28 3.79 0.31 -18.04
CA LEU A 28 2.63 0.34 -18.94
C LEU A 28 2.50 -0.93 -19.77
N ALA A 29 3.61 -1.47 -20.27
CA ALA A 29 3.61 -2.76 -20.98
C ALA A 29 3.19 -3.93 -20.08
N ALA A 30 3.51 -3.92 -18.77
CA ALA A 30 3.03 -4.93 -17.84
C ALA A 30 1.50 -4.82 -17.59
N ILE A 31 0.96 -3.61 -17.60
CA ILE A 31 -0.49 -3.39 -17.51
C ILE A 31 -1.21 -3.82 -18.79
N SER A 32 -0.65 -3.53 -19.98
CA SER A 32 -1.25 -3.91 -21.25
C SER A 32 -1.33 -5.43 -21.47
N ARG A 33 -0.42 -6.19 -20.84
CA ARG A 33 -0.37 -7.66 -20.91
C ARG A 33 -1.22 -8.37 -19.86
N GLN A 34 -2.03 -7.67 -19.06
CA GLN A 34 -2.88 -8.32 -18.06
C GLN A 34 -3.87 -9.29 -18.70
N THR A 35 -4.06 -10.49 -18.12
CA THR A 35 -5.03 -11.50 -18.59
C THR A 35 -6.47 -10.99 -18.57
N VAL A 36 -6.78 -10.10 -17.64
CA VAL A 36 -8.01 -9.31 -17.59
C VAL A 36 -7.58 -7.84 -17.56
N PRO A 37 -7.88 -7.03 -18.56
CA PRO A 37 -7.47 -5.64 -18.59
C PRO A 37 -8.19 -4.83 -17.50
N PRO A 38 -7.55 -3.82 -16.91
CA PRO A 38 -8.27 -2.84 -16.11
C PRO A 38 -9.27 -2.07 -16.99
N CYS A 39 -10.31 -1.51 -16.39
CA CYS A 39 -11.31 -0.75 -17.16
C CYS A 39 -10.75 0.58 -17.69
N GLU A 40 -9.70 1.10 -17.09
CA GLU A 40 -8.97 2.30 -17.48
C GLU A 40 -7.62 2.38 -16.75
N VAL A 41 -6.70 3.11 -17.33
CA VAL A 41 -5.45 3.53 -16.69
C VAL A 41 -5.35 5.04 -16.76
N VAL A 42 -5.14 5.70 -15.63
CA VAL A 42 -4.92 7.14 -15.54
C VAL A 42 -3.49 7.38 -15.10
N VAL A 43 -2.67 7.92 -15.99
CA VAL A 43 -1.32 8.39 -15.65
C VAL A 43 -1.41 9.85 -15.25
N VAL A 44 -0.92 10.18 -14.07
CA VAL A 44 -0.80 11.57 -13.60
C VAL A 44 0.67 11.92 -13.55
N ASP A 45 1.13 12.71 -14.52
CA ASP A 45 2.48 13.26 -14.52
C ASP A 45 2.53 14.49 -13.60
N ASP A 46 3.38 14.43 -12.60
CA ASP A 46 3.50 15.45 -11.56
C ASP A 46 4.53 16.52 -11.91
N GLY A 47 4.49 17.01 -13.14
CA GLY A 47 5.38 18.07 -13.63
C GLY A 47 6.79 17.60 -13.90
N SER A 48 6.95 16.44 -14.56
CA SER A 48 8.25 15.89 -14.93
C SER A 48 9.08 16.87 -15.76
N THR A 49 10.39 16.84 -15.54
CA THR A 49 11.41 17.66 -16.24
C THR A 49 12.28 16.84 -17.19
N ASP A 50 12.13 15.52 -17.16
CA ASP A 50 12.76 14.58 -18.11
C ASP A 50 11.88 14.36 -19.36
N ASP A 51 12.17 13.32 -20.14
CA ASP A 51 11.41 12.96 -21.34
C ASP A 51 10.10 12.22 -21.08
N SER A 52 9.67 12.07 -19.81
CA SER A 52 8.44 11.36 -19.40
C SER A 52 7.22 11.80 -20.19
N VAL A 53 6.94 13.11 -20.27
CA VAL A 53 5.75 13.63 -20.95
C VAL A 53 5.73 13.32 -22.44
N VAL A 54 6.90 13.40 -23.09
CA VAL A 54 7.04 13.08 -24.53
C VAL A 54 6.72 11.61 -24.75
N ARG A 55 7.31 10.72 -23.95
CA ARG A 55 7.05 9.28 -24.02
C ARG A 55 5.60 8.93 -23.71
N LEU A 56 5.02 9.53 -22.67
CA LEU A 56 3.62 9.29 -22.29
C LEU A 56 2.65 9.69 -23.41
N ARG A 57 2.88 10.80 -24.09
CA ARG A 57 2.05 11.23 -25.24
C ARG A 57 2.16 10.26 -26.40
N SER A 58 3.36 9.77 -26.69
CA SER A 58 3.57 8.75 -27.72
C SER A 58 2.85 7.45 -27.38
N LEU A 59 3.02 6.94 -26.16
CA LEU A 59 2.35 5.72 -25.71
C LEU A 59 0.83 5.84 -25.65
N ALA A 60 0.30 6.99 -25.26
CA ALA A 60 -1.14 7.24 -25.23
C ALA A 60 -1.79 7.24 -26.62
N ALA A 61 -1.06 7.57 -27.66
CA ALA A 61 -1.57 7.50 -29.04
C ALA A 61 -1.87 6.04 -29.47
N ASP A 62 -1.11 5.08 -28.96
CA ASP A 62 -1.24 3.65 -29.27
C ASP A 62 -2.11 2.90 -28.22
N MET A 63 -2.48 3.54 -27.13
CA MET A 63 -3.18 2.92 -25.99
C MET A 63 -4.48 3.69 -25.66
N PRO A 64 -5.61 3.43 -26.34
CA PRO A 64 -6.86 4.20 -26.16
C PRO A 64 -7.48 4.09 -24.77
N TRP A 65 -7.06 3.11 -23.96
CA TRP A 65 -7.44 2.93 -22.55
C TRP A 65 -6.59 3.75 -21.59
N LEU A 66 -5.50 4.41 -22.07
CA LEU A 66 -4.61 5.25 -21.29
C LEU A 66 -5.09 6.69 -21.31
N ARG A 67 -5.33 7.25 -20.14
CA ARG A 67 -5.67 8.66 -19.97
C ARG A 67 -4.51 9.37 -19.30
N LEU A 68 -4.02 10.44 -19.91
CA LEU A 68 -2.92 11.25 -19.39
C LEU A 68 -3.45 12.54 -18.77
N HIS A 69 -3.02 12.83 -17.55
CA HIS A 69 -3.22 14.11 -16.87
C HIS A 69 -1.87 14.71 -16.48
N LEU A 70 -1.67 15.98 -16.77
CA LEU A 70 -0.42 16.68 -16.51
C LEU A 70 -0.63 17.76 -15.43
N HIS A 71 0.12 17.70 -14.35
CA HIS A 71 0.21 18.81 -13.42
C HIS A 71 1.14 19.89 -13.98
N PRO A 72 0.88 21.18 -13.71
CA PRO A 72 1.75 22.27 -14.20
C PRO A 72 3.10 22.32 -13.49
N GLY A 73 3.30 21.56 -12.41
CA GLY A 73 4.53 21.44 -11.64
C GLY A 73 4.37 20.36 -10.56
N ASN A 74 5.48 20.00 -9.91
CA ASN A 74 5.52 18.96 -8.89
C ASN A 74 4.72 19.34 -7.63
N ARG A 75 3.70 18.55 -7.30
CA ARG A 75 2.82 18.71 -6.13
C ARG A 75 3.00 17.58 -5.12
N GLY A 76 3.84 16.60 -5.44
CA GLY A 76 4.10 15.41 -4.65
C GLY A 76 3.20 14.22 -4.99
N VAL A 77 3.72 13.01 -4.75
CA VAL A 77 3.09 11.75 -5.15
C VAL A 77 1.66 11.58 -4.62
N ASN A 78 1.38 11.99 -3.38
CA ASN A 78 0.03 11.90 -2.80
C ASN A 78 -0.96 12.82 -3.56
N ALA A 79 -0.52 14.00 -4.00
CA ALA A 79 -1.34 14.89 -4.81
C ALA A 79 -1.64 14.28 -6.19
N ALA A 80 -0.64 13.67 -6.83
CA ALA A 80 -0.81 12.96 -8.09
C ALA A 80 -1.77 11.77 -7.94
N CYS A 81 -1.61 10.96 -6.90
CA CYS A 81 -2.51 9.86 -6.58
C CYS A 81 -3.96 10.34 -6.35
N ASN A 82 -4.14 11.42 -5.58
CA ASN A 82 -5.46 11.98 -5.32
C ASN A 82 -6.11 12.55 -6.58
N THR A 83 -5.34 13.20 -7.45
CA THR A 83 -5.82 13.63 -8.77
C THR A 83 -6.31 12.42 -9.57
N GLY A 84 -5.51 11.36 -9.65
CA GLY A 84 -5.91 10.12 -10.32
C GLY A 84 -7.15 9.48 -9.71
N LEU A 85 -7.26 9.45 -8.36
CA LEU A 85 -8.44 8.94 -7.65
C LEU A 85 -9.73 9.67 -8.04
N HIS A 86 -9.67 10.99 -8.25
CA HIS A 86 -10.84 11.77 -8.69
C HIS A 86 -11.20 11.51 -10.16
N LEU A 87 -10.22 11.17 -10.98
CA LEU A 87 -10.41 10.96 -12.42
C LEU A 87 -10.92 9.54 -12.76
N VAL A 88 -10.66 8.53 -11.91
CA VAL A 88 -11.08 7.15 -12.19
C VAL A 88 -12.56 6.92 -11.92
N SER A 89 -13.15 6.00 -12.69
CA SER A 89 -14.56 5.61 -12.65
C SER A 89 -14.79 4.18 -12.16
N GLY A 90 -13.73 3.41 -11.90
CA GLY A 90 -13.83 2.04 -11.40
C GLY A 90 -14.28 1.96 -9.94
N ASP A 91 -14.77 0.78 -9.56
CA ASP A 91 -15.22 0.47 -8.21
C ASP A 91 -14.03 0.33 -7.25
N PHE A 92 -12.91 -0.20 -7.78
CA PHE A 92 -11.65 -0.32 -7.07
C PHE A 92 -10.51 0.30 -7.88
N VAL A 93 -9.49 0.79 -7.16
CA VAL A 93 -8.33 1.44 -7.75
C VAL A 93 -7.04 0.89 -7.17
N LEU A 94 -6.08 0.60 -8.05
CA LEU A 94 -4.68 0.33 -7.71
C LEU A 94 -3.85 1.58 -8.01
N PHE A 95 -2.92 1.92 -7.11
CA PHE A 95 -1.89 2.92 -7.37
C PHE A 95 -0.58 2.20 -7.69
N SER A 96 -0.24 2.13 -8.97
CA SER A 96 0.98 1.48 -9.48
C SER A 96 2.01 2.55 -9.77
N ALA A 97 3.14 2.53 -9.07
CA ALA A 97 4.22 3.46 -9.37
C ALA A 97 4.77 3.21 -10.79
N ALA A 98 5.28 4.28 -11.42
CA ALA A 98 5.75 4.22 -12.80
C ALA A 98 7.02 3.38 -13.01
N ASP A 99 7.67 2.96 -11.93
CA ASP A 99 8.84 2.08 -11.90
C ASP A 99 8.54 0.65 -11.43
N ASP A 100 7.28 0.35 -11.06
CA ASP A 100 6.84 -0.98 -10.62
C ASP A 100 6.35 -1.84 -11.80
N ARG A 101 6.24 -3.15 -11.57
CA ARG A 101 5.76 -4.11 -12.58
C ARG A 101 4.68 -5.02 -12.02
N LEU A 102 3.48 -4.97 -12.58
CA LEU A 102 2.38 -5.88 -12.24
C LEU A 102 2.65 -7.31 -12.72
N ASP A 103 2.33 -8.31 -11.89
CA ASP A 103 2.20 -9.68 -12.36
C ASP A 103 1.04 -9.77 -13.37
N ILE A 104 1.19 -10.62 -14.37
CA ILE A 104 0.26 -10.73 -15.51
C ILE A 104 -1.19 -11.04 -15.11
N ARG A 105 -1.42 -11.60 -13.92
CA ARG A 105 -2.74 -11.99 -13.43
C ARG A 105 -3.25 -11.12 -12.26
N THR A 106 -2.60 -10.01 -11.98
CA THR A 106 -2.93 -9.17 -10.81
C THR A 106 -4.35 -8.64 -10.89
N VAL A 107 -4.78 -8.09 -12.04
CA VAL A 107 -6.13 -7.54 -12.23
C VAL A 107 -7.19 -8.66 -12.18
N GLU A 108 -6.94 -9.80 -12.83
CA GLU A 108 -7.84 -10.97 -12.80
C GLU A 108 -8.12 -11.44 -11.37
N ARG A 109 -7.05 -11.61 -10.58
CA ARG A 109 -7.14 -12.10 -9.19
C ARG A 109 -7.83 -11.11 -8.27
N ALA A 110 -7.52 -9.82 -8.43
CA ALA A 110 -8.19 -8.76 -7.69
C ALA A 110 -9.68 -8.67 -8.06
N SER A 111 -10.03 -8.76 -9.35
CA SER A 111 -11.41 -8.77 -9.83
C SER A 111 -12.20 -9.92 -9.22
N ALA A 112 -11.66 -11.13 -9.22
CA ALA A 112 -12.28 -12.29 -8.60
C ALA A 112 -12.45 -12.14 -7.07
N ALA A 113 -11.55 -11.43 -6.40
CA ALA A 113 -11.67 -11.13 -4.97
C ALA A 113 -12.78 -10.12 -4.69
N VAL A 114 -12.84 -9.03 -5.46
CA VAL A 114 -13.89 -8.00 -5.34
C VAL A 114 -15.26 -8.58 -5.66
N ALA A 115 -15.37 -9.42 -6.71
CA ALA A 115 -16.63 -10.08 -7.05
C ALA A 115 -17.17 -10.95 -5.90
N ALA A 116 -16.26 -11.63 -5.17
CA ALA A 116 -16.64 -12.47 -4.04
C ALA A 116 -16.93 -11.66 -2.75
N PHE A 117 -16.31 -10.49 -2.59
CA PHE A 117 -16.42 -9.64 -1.39
C PHE A 117 -16.53 -8.16 -1.76
N PRO A 118 -17.63 -7.73 -2.41
CA PRO A 118 -17.77 -6.37 -2.94
C PRO A 118 -17.79 -5.27 -1.87
N GLN A 119 -18.09 -5.62 -0.62
CA GLN A 119 -18.12 -4.70 0.52
C GLN A 119 -16.73 -4.35 1.06
N THR A 120 -15.67 -5.06 0.65
CA THR A 120 -14.33 -4.88 1.23
C THR A 120 -13.78 -3.47 1.03
N GLY A 121 -13.00 -2.99 2.00
CA GLY A 121 -12.29 -1.72 1.88
C GLY A 121 -11.03 -1.82 1.03
N ILE A 122 -10.33 -2.96 1.13
CA ILE A 122 -9.12 -3.23 0.34
C ILE A 122 -9.06 -4.69 -0.11
N VAL A 123 -8.35 -4.91 -1.24
CA VAL A 123 -7.77 -6.21 -1.58
C VAL A 123 -6.25 -6.07 -1.46
N PHE A 124 -5.59 -6.99 -0.76
CA PHE A 124 -4.15 -6.93 -0.55
C PHE A 124 -3.51 -8.29 -0.78
N SER A 125 -2.23 -8.28 -1.12
CA SER A 125 -1.48 -9.48 -1.49
C SER A 125 -0.19 -9.63 -0.68
N ASP A 126 0.52 -10.72 -0.93
CA ASP A 126 1.93 -10.82 -0.57
C ASP A 126 2.71 -9.67 -1.18
N GLN A 127 3.84 -9.35 -0.55
CA GLN A 127 4.74 -8.34 -1.09
C GLN A 127 5.63 -8.98 -2.17
N ALA A 128 5.95 -8.21 -3.18
CA ALA A 128 6.92 -8.61 -4.19
C ALA A 128 7.90 -7.47 -4.45
N GLU A 129 9.16 -7.82 -4.61
CA GLU A 129 10.24 -6.88 -4.81
C GLU A 129 11.06 -7.29 -6.03
N MET A 130 11.61 -6.32 -6.73
CA MET A 130 12.59 -6.54 -7.79
C MET A 130 13.82 -5.64 -7.60
N SER A 131 14.95 -6.07 -8.13
CA SER A 131 16.18 -5.28 -8.15
C SER A 131 16.02 -4.02 -9.01
N ALA A 132 16.94 -3.06 -8.84
CA ALA A 132 16.88 -1.77 -9.57
C ALA A 132 16.88 -1.94 -11.10
N ASP A 133 17.56 -2.98 -11.63
CA ASP A 133 17.59 -3.36 -13.03
C ASP A 133 16.38 -4.20 -13.49
N GLY A 134 15.49 -4.58 -12.56
CA GLY A 134 14.32 -5.42 -12.82
C GLY A 134 14.62 -6.91 -13.06
N ALA A 135 15.90 -7.35 -13.03
CA ALA A 135 16.31 -8.70 -13.39
C ALA A 135 15.97 -9.75 -12.31
N ASN A 136 16.08 -9.38 -11.03
CA ASN A 136 15.84 -10.28 -9.91
C ASN A 136 14.56 -9.88 -9.20
N ALA A 137 13.56 -10.74 -9.24
CA ALA A 137 12.27 -10.55 -8.60
C ALA A 137 12.02 -11.66 -7.57
N ARG A 138 11.39 -11.32 -6.43
CA ARG A 138 11.02 -12.26 -5.39
C ARG A 138 9.71 -11.87 -4.74
N THR A 139 8.92 -12.86 -4.35
CA THR A 139 7.76 -12.66 -3.48
C THR A 139 8.17 -12.81 -2.01
N ILE A 140 7.62 -11.95 -1.16
CA ILE A 140 7.78 -11.96 0.28
C ILE A 140 6.42 -12.28 0.88
N PRO A 141 6.16 -13.53 1.28
CA PRO A 141 4.87 -13.93 1.81
C PRO A 141 4.58 -13.20 3.14
N LEU A 142 3.34 -12.81 3.33
CA LEU A 142 2.83 -12.25 4.58
C LEU A 142 2.61 -13.31 5.67
N ASP A 143 2.93 -14.59 5.39
CA ASP A 143 2.71 -15.75 6.25
C ASP A 143 1.23 -15.93 6.66
N LEU A 144 0.33 -15.55 5.78
CA LEU A 144 -1.10 -15.79 5.87
C LEU A 144 -1.47 -17.12 5.18
N PRO A 145 -2.68 -17.66 5.42
CA PRO A 145 -3.13 -18.86 4.72
C PRO A 145 -3.00 -18.72 3.20
N ALA A 146 -2.56 -19.78 2.52
CA ALA A 146 -2.33 -19.79 1.08
C ALA A 146 -3.60 -19.69 0.20
N ALA A 147 -4.74 -19.34 0.79
CA ALA A 147 -6.02 -19.18 0.12
C ALA A 147 -6.55 -17.76 0.30
N ARG A 148 -7.29 -17.29 -0.71
CA ARG A 148 -8.02 -16.03 -0.64
C ARG A 148 -8.93 -16.03 0.59
N ARG A 149 -8.85 -14.94 1.40
CA ARG A 149 -9.63 -14.81 2.62
C ARG A 149 -10.05 -13.37 2.87
N TYR A 150 -11.32 -13.19 3.21
CA TYR A 150 -11.81 -11.92 3.75
C TYR A 150 -11.58 -11.87 5.26
N PHE A 151 -11.14 -10.73 5.73
CA PHE A 151 -11.04 -10.34 7.14
C PHE A 151 -12.01 -9.19 7.37
N SER A 152 -13.01 -9.37 8.22
CA SER A 152 -13.86 -8.27 8.68
C SER A 152 -13.03 -7.19 9.40
N PRO A 153 -13.54 -5.97 9.61
CA PRO A 153 -12.79 -4.92 10.33
C PRO A 153 -12.20 -5.39 11.66
N SER A 154 -12.99 -6.10 12.46
CA SER A 154 -12.52 -6.61 13.75
C SER A 154 -11.49 -7.75 13.61
N GLU A 155 -11.65 -8.64 12.63
CA GLU A 155 -10.66 -9.67 12.31
C GLU A 155 -9.38 -9.03 11.78
N PHE A 156 -9.48 -7.96 10.98
CA PHE A 156 -8.31 -7.26 10.47
C PHE A 156 -7.51 -6.59 11.62
N VAL A 157 -8.19 -5.99 12.61
CA VAL A 157 -7.53 -5.51 13.84
C VAL A 157 -6.81 -6.66 14.55
N ARG A 158 -7.46 -7.81 14.76
CA ARG A 158 -6.84 -9.00 15.37
C ARG A 158 -5.67 -9.54 14.54
N LEU A 159 -5.82 -9.53 13.22
CA LEU A 159 -4.74 -9.88 12.30
C LEU A 159 -3.53 -8.99 12.54
N MET A 160 -3.70 -7.67 12.56
CA MET A 160 -2.59 -6.73 12.78
C MET A 160 -2.01 -6.78 14.20
N GLN A 161 -2.79 -7.21 15.18
CA GLN A 161 -2.30 -7.50 16.53
C GLN A 161 -1.36 -8.70 16.56
N SER A 162 -1.61 -9.70 15.78
CA SER A 162 -0.84 -10.96 15.70
C SER A 162 0.15 -10.99 14.55
N HIS A 163 -0.11 -10.39 13.38
CA HIS A 163 0.75 -10.33 12.19
C HIS A 163 1.04 -8.87 11.86
N PHE A 164 2.31 -8.48 12.04
CA PHE A 164 2.72 -7.13 11.68
C PHE A 164 3.38 -7.15 10.29
N PHE A 165 2.77 -6.48 9.35
CA PHE A 165 3.33 -6.23 8.02
C PHE A 165 2.96 -4.82 7.55
N TYR A 166 3.76 -4.26 6.68
CA TYR A 166 3.43 -3.05 5.93
C TYR A 166 2.84 -3.43 4.58
N PHE A 167 2.01 -2.55 4.04
CA PHE A 167 1.61 -2.62 2.66
C PHE A 167 2.64 -1.91 1.78
N HIS A 168 2.94 -2.48 0.61
CA HIS A 168 3.35 -1.69 -0.54
C HIS A 168 2.09 -1.25 -1.26
N VAL A 169 1.92 0.04 -1.52
CA VAL A 169 0.70 0.58 -2.14
C VAL A 169 0.37 -0.08 -3.47
N SER A 170 1.40 -0.42 -4.26
CA SER A 170 1.25 -1.14 -5.52
C SER A 170 0.71 -2.58 -5.37
N ASN A 171 0.57 -3.08 -4.14
CA ASN A 171 -0.03 -4.38 -3.81
C ASN A 171 -1.36 -4.24 -3.07
N VAL A 172 -1.99 -3.06 -3.13
CA VAL A 172 -3.28 -2.78 -2.47
C VAL A 172 -4.26 -2.17 -3.47
N TRP A 173 -5.36 -2.87 -3.70
CA TRP A 173 -6.53 -2.33 -4.39
C TRP A 173 -7.46 -1.71 -3.37
N PHE A 174 -7.80 -0.46 -3.54
CA PHE A 174 -8.69 0.28 -2.66
C PHE A 174 -10.10 0.34 -3.22
N ASN A 175 -11.11 0.21 -2.38
CA ASN A 175 -12.47 0.62 -2.74
C ASN A 175 -12.45 2.13 -3.01
N ALA A 176 -12.71 2.51 -4.27
CA ALA A 176 -12.51 3.89 -4.72
C ALA A 176 -13.45 4.88 -4.04
N ALA A 177 -14.71 4.49 -3.82
CA ALA A 177 -15.68 5.32 -3.12
C ALA A 177 -15.26 5.55 -1.66
N LEU A 178 -14.89 4.48 -0.95
CA LEU A 178 -14.40 4.58 0.42
C LEU A 178 -13.14 5.44 0.52
N LEU A 179 -12.18 5.27 -0.40
CA LEU A 179 -10.96 6.06 -0.36
C LEU A 179 -11.24 7.56 -0.58
N ARG A 180 -12.22 7.92 -1.43
CA ARG A 180 -12.70 9.31 -1.56
C ARG A 180 -13.37 9.81 -0.28
N GLU A 181 -14.21 9.00 0.36
CA GLU A 181 -14.82 9.30 1.66
C GLU A 181 -13.78 9.54 2.76
N LEU A 182 -12.64 8.85 2.69
CA LEU A 182 -11.50 9.02 3.60
C LEU A 182 -10.67 10.28 3.30
N GLY A 183 -10.93 10.98 2.20
CA GLY A 183 -10.17 12.15 1.76
C GLY A 183 -8.93 11.81 0.93
N GLY A 184 -8.80 10.57 0.45
CA GLY A 184 -7.64 10.13 -0.32
C GLY A 184 -6.39 9.91 0.54
N PHE A 185 -5.23 10.20 -0.03
CA PHE A 185 -3.94 10.15 0.66
C PHE A 185 -3.60 11.50 1.29
N PRO A 186 -3.47 11.60 2.63
CA PRO A 186 -3.18 12.86 3.30
C PRO A 186 -1.82 13.43 2.84
N LEU A 187 -1.81 14.67 2.38
CA LEU A 187 -0.61 15.29 1.79
C LEU A 187 0.52 15.44 2.81
N ASP A 188 0.19 15.86 4.03
CA ASP A 188 1.18 16.12 5.10
C ASP A 188 1.79 14.82 5.67
N VAL A 189 1.11 13.68 5.50
CA VAL A 189 1.62 12.36 5.89
C VAL A 189 2.63 11.80 4.89
N ARG A 190 2.78 12.45 3.74
CA ARG A 190 3.81 12.22 2.71
C ARG A 190 3.97 10.72 2.39
N TRP A 191 5.16 10.16 2.59
CA TRP A 191 5.52 8.75 2.28
C TRP A 191 4.85 7.70 3.16
N HIS A 192 4.00 8.07 4.09
CA HIS A 192 3.16 7.16 4.86
C HIS A 192 1.65 7.36 4.59
N GLY A 193 1.29 8.22 3.62
CA GLY A 193 -0.11 8.55 3.31
C GLY A 193 -0.90 7.34 2.80
N ASP A 194 -0.28 6.55 1.95
CA ASP A 194 -0.80 5.30 1.41
C ASP A 194 -1.02 4.23 2.49
N LEU A 195 -0.06 4.11 3.39
CA LEU A 195 -0.13 3.18 4.54
C LEU A 195 -1.28 3.56 5.48
N LEU A 196 -1.43 4.87 5.78
CA LEU A 196 -2.52 5.36 6.61
C LEU A 196 -3.88 5.05 5.98
N ALA A 197 -4.03 5.32 4.68
CA ALA A 197 -5.26 5.08 3.94
C ALA A 197 -5.60 3.59 3.84
N ALA A 198 -4.60 2.72 3.60
CA ALA A 198 -4.80 1.28 3.52
C ALA A 198 -5.34 0.70 4.83
N TYR A 199 -4.71 1.04 5.96
CA TYR A 199 -5.22 0.61 7.27
C TYR A 199 -6.58 1.22 7.58
N ALA A 200 -6.80 2.51 7.29
CA ALA A 200 -8.08 3.15 7.54
C ALA A 200 -9.22 2.46 6.75
N ALA A 201 -9.02 2.15 5.48
CA ALA A 201 -9.98 1.45 4.65
C ALA A 201 -10.24 0.01 5.16
N ALA A 202 -9.18 -0.71 5.57
CA ALA A 202 -9.31 -2.06 6.13
C ALA A 202 -10.01 -2.06 7.49
N PHE A 203 -9.78 -1.07 8.34
CA PHE A 203 -10.48 -0.93 9.63
C PHE A 203 -11.94 -0.49 9.47
N GLU A 204 -12.30 0.10 8.34
CA GLU A 204 -13.69 0.51 8.06
C GLU A 204 -14.51 -0.62 7.44
N ARG A 205 -14.00 -1.28 6.38
CA ARG A 205 -14.74 -2.27 5.59
C ARG A 205 -14.02 -3.61 5.43
N GLY A 206 -12.99 -3.87 6.24
CA GLY A 206 -12.21 -5.11 6.15
C GLY A 206 -11.27 -5.17 4.94
N GLY A 207 -10.61 -6.31 4.79
CA GLY A 207 -9.69 -6.56 3.70
C GLY A 207 -9.74 -7.99 3.18
N VAL A 208 -9.58 -8.16 1.88
CA VAL A 208 -9.43 -9.48 1.24
C VAL A 208 -7.96 -9.74 0.94
N TYR A 209 -7.43 -10.80 1.49
CA TYR A 209 -6.10 -11.30 1.15
C TYR A 209 -6.16 -12.17 -0.10
N VAL A 210 -5.27 -11.92 -1.06
CA VAL A 210 -5.07 -12.71 -2.27
C VAL A 210 -3.58 -12.93 -2.46
N PRO A 211 -3.03 -14.11 -2.14
CA PRO A 211 -1.58 -14.31 -2.02
C PRO A 211 -0.81 -13.94 -3.29
N ASP A 212 -1.37 -14.23 -4.46
CA ASP A 212 -0.66 -14.13 -5.73
C ASP A 212 -1.01 -12.88 -6.57
N ALA A 213 -1.83 -11.95 -6.07
CA ALA A 213 -2.21 -10.72 -6.81
C ALA A 213 -1.14 -9.63 -6.63
N VAL A 214 0.09 -9.91 -7.01
CA VAL A 214 1.27 -9.12 -6.66
C VAL A 214 1.65 -8.07 -7.70
N SER A 215 2.27 -6.99 -7.23
CA SER A 215 3.08 -6.05 -7.99
C SER A 215 4.52 -6.11 -7.50
N TYR A 216 5.47 -6.19 -8.41
CA TYR A 216 6.89 -6.18 -8.10
C TYR A 216 7.37 -4.75 -7.93
N VAL A 217 7.66 -4.37 -6.69
CA VAL A 217 8.15 -3.04 -6.32
C VAL A 217 9.64 -2.96 -6.59
N ARG A 218 10.07 -1.97 -7.35
CA ARG A 218 11.48 -1.74 -7.68
C ARG A 218 12.21 -1.14 -6.48
N LEU A 219 13.22 -1.86 -5.98
CA LEU A 219 13.97 -1.43 -4.81
C LEU A 219 15.03 -0.39 -5.22
N SER A 220 14.92 0.80 -4.64
CA SER A 220 15.94 1.85 -4.75
C SER A 220 16.18 2.51 -3.38
N PRO A 221 17.43 2.66 -2.93
CA PRO A 221 17.74 3.45 -1.73
C PRO A 221 17.31 4.92 -1.86
N ALA A 222 17.18 5.42 -3.08
CA ALA A 222 16.74 6.77 -3.39
C ALA A 222 15.22 6.90 -3.53
N SER A 223 14.45 5.79 -3.39
CA SER A 223 12.99 5.86 -3.48
C SER A 223 12.42 6.87 -2.48
N TYR A 224 11.33 7.52 -2.87
CA TYR A 224 10.66 8.56 -2.07
C TYR A 224 10.40 8.11 -0.62
N GLY A 225 9.86 6.92 -0.42
CA GLY A 225 9.58 6.36 0.91
C GLY A 225 10.85 6.11 1.73
N ALA A 226 11.88 5.48 1.12
CA ALA A 226 13.11 5.14 1.81
C ALA A 226 13.95 6.38 2.15
N ALA A 227 14.04 7.35 1.24
CA ALA A 227 14.73 8.64 1.47
C ALA A 227 13.99 9.47 2.52
N GLY A 228 12.67 9.60 2.38
CA GLY A 228 11.82 10.34 3.30
C GLY A 228 11.90 9.84 4.73
N ALA A 229 11.77 8.54 4.93
CA ALA A 229 11.85 7.92 6.25
C ALA A 229 13.21 8.09 6.96
N ARG A 230 14.26 8.45 6.23
CA ARG A 230 15.59 8.80 6.78
C ARG A 230 15.82 10.29 6.95
N SER A 231 14.96 11.12 6.37
CA SER A 231 15.09 12.58 6.38
C SER A 231 14.76 13.19 7.76
N GLN A 232 15.17 14.43 7.97
CA GLN A 232 14.79 15.24 9.14
C GLN A 232 13.28 15.49 9.20
N ALA A 233 12.59 15.52 8.04
CA ALA A 233 11.15 15.73 7.97
C ALA A 233 10.31 14.55 8.51
N GLN A 234 10.92 13.39 8.84
CA GLN A 234 10.20 12.26 9.38
C GLN A 234 9.41 12.60 10.65
N ALA A 235 9.96 13.45 11.53
CA ALA A 235 9.28 13.85 12.75
C ALA A 235 7.98 14.63 12.47
N ASP A 236 8.00 15.51 11.46
CA ASP A 236 6.81 16.27 11.04
C ASP A 236 5.75 15.34 10.44
N VAL A 237 6.18 14.41 9.61
CA VAL A 237 5.29 13.40 9.02
C VAL A 237 4.62 12.53 10.10
N LEU A 238 5.35 12.17 11.16
CA LEU A 238 4.78 11.42 12.28
C LEU A 238 3.78 12.26 13.09
N ARG A 239 4.03 13.56 13.26
CA ARG A 239 3.08 14.50 13.85
C ARG A 239 1.82 14.64 13.00
N ALA A 240 1.98 14.76 11.68
CA ALA A 240 0.86 14.82 10.74
C ALA A 240 0.02 13.53 10.76
N TRP A 241 0.63 12.34 10.88
CA TRP A 241 -0.08 11.08 11.10
C TRP A 241 -0.99 11.14 12.33
N LEU A 242 -0.46 11.60 13.49
CA LEU A 242 -1.27 11.72 14.70
C LEU A 242 -2.37 12.76 14.55
N ALA A 243 -2.06 13.92 13.95
CA ALA A 243 -3.03 14.97 13.68
C ALA A 243 -4.19 14.47 12.79
N THR A 244 -3.88 13.74 11.72
CA THR A 244 -4.89 13.14 10.84
C THR A 244 -5.80 12.19 11.61
N THR A 245 -5.24 11.31 12.46
CA THR A 245 -6.03 10.36 13.24
C THR A 245 -6.89 11.01 14.33
N ARG A 246 -6.63 12.28 14.69
CA ARG A 246 -7.44 13.07 15.65
C ARG A 246 -8.59 13.83 15.00
N GLN A 247 -8.63 13.93 13.69
CA GLN A 247 -9.66 14.70 12.98
C GLN A 247 -11.07 14.19 13.30
N PRO A 248 -12.10 15.05 13.26
CA PRO A 248 -13.49 14.65 13.35
C PRO A 248 -13.79 13.53 12.34
N GLY A 249 -14.55 12.51 12.76
CA GLY A 249 -14.85 11.34 11.93
C GLY A 249 -13.80 10.23 11.95
N TRP A 250 -12.63 10.43 12.56
CA TRP A 250 -11.58 9.42 12.68
C TRP A 250 -11.62 8.59 13.99
N GLN A 251 -12.53 8.88 14.93
CA GLN A 251 -12.51 8.30 16.28
C GLN A 251 -12.51 6.77 16.29
N ARG A 252 -13.39 6.13 15.47
CA ARG A 252 -13.44 4.66 15.35
C ARG A 252 -12.17 4.09 14.76
N ARG A 253 -11.68 4.73 13.67
CA ARG A 253 -10.44 4.32 12.99
C ARG A 253 -9.25 4.47 13.92
N ARG A 254 -9.14 5.62 14.62
CA ARG A 254 -8.11 5.85 15.62
C ARG A 254 -8.10 4.76 16.71
N ALA A 255 -9.26 4.39 17.25
CA ALA A 255 -9.35 3.29 18.21
C ALA A 255 -8.79 1.98 17.62
N ALA A 256 -9.08 1.68 16.36
CA ALA A 256 -8.54 0.51 15.67
C ALA A 256 -7.01 0.60 15.46
N PHE A 257 -6.48 1.76 15.08
CA PHE A 257 -5.02 1.99 14.99
C PHE A 257 -4.32 1.75 16.33
N VAL A 258 -4.87 2.28 17.42
CA VAL A 258 -4.34 2.08 18.79
C VAL A 258 -4.42 0.61 19.21
N ALA A 259 -5.58 -0.03 19.00
CA ALA A 259 -5.78 -1.44 19.33
C ALA A 259 -4.87 -2.37 18.55
N ALA A 260 -4.67 -2.11 17.26
CA ALA A 260 -3.77 -2.85 16.38
C ALA A 260 -2.29 -2.48 16.58
N ALA A 261 -1.99 -1.44 17.37
CA ALA A 261 -0.67 -0.88 17.59
C ALA A 261 0.04 -0.51 16.27
N ILE A 262 -0.69 0.12 15.34
CA ILE A 262 -0.12 0.58 14.08
C ILE A 262 0.60 1.90 14.29
N TRP A 263 1.85 1.93 13.90
CA TRP A 263 2.70 3.10 13.91
C TRP A 263 3.63 3.06 12.69
N PRO A 264 3.86 4.16 11.96
CA PRO A 264 4.64 4.09 10.73
C PRO A 264 6.16 3.99 10.94
N ASP A 265 6.68 4.36 12.10
CA ASP A 265 8.12 4.24 12.42
C ASP A 265 8.34 3.71 13.84
N TYR A 266 8.82 2.48 13.94
CA TYR A 266 9.09 1.83 15.23
C TYR A 266 10.51 2.05 15.76
N ARG A 267 11.29 2.96 15.19
CA ARG A 267 12.62 3.32 15.68
C ARG A 267 12.52 4.28 16.86
N LEU A 268 13.49 4.24 17.77
CA LEU A 268 13.48 5.09 18.97
C LEU A 268 13.44 6.59 18.65
N ARG A 269 13.96 7.01 17.50
CA ARG A 269 13.90 8.40 17.05
C ARG A 269 12.47 8.92 16.81
N ALA A 270 11.50 8.04 16.62
CA ALA A 270 10.09 8.40 16.45
C ALA A 270 9.35 8.60 17.79
N LEU A 271 9.97 8.22 18.90
CA LEU A 271 9.37 8.31 20.23
C LEU A 271 8.96 9.74 20.62
N PRO A 272 9.74 10.81 20.38
CA PRO A 272 9.33 12.16 20.72
C PRO A 272 8.02 12.60 20.06
N ALA A 273 7.74 12.18 18.82
CA ALA A 273 6.48 12.47 18.16
C ALA A 273 5.32 11.70 18.83
N LEU A 274 5.55 10.44 19.17
CA LEU A 274 4.54 9.59 19.82
C LEU A 274 4.16 10.10 21.23
N LEU A 275 5.13 10.62 22.00
CA LEU A 275 4.91 11.16 23.34
C LEU A 275 4.02 12.43 23.33
N GLN A 276 3.86 13.11 22.18
CA GLN A 276 2.92 14.23 22.05
C GLN A 276 1.45 13.78 22.01
N ASP A 277 1.20 12.47 21.93
CA ASP A 277 -0.13 11.88 21.93
C ASP A 277 -0.21 10.64 22.83
N PRO A 278 -0.22 10.80 24.16
CA PRO A 278 -0.30 9.66 25.09
C PRO A 278 -1.49 8.74 24.81
N GLY A 279 -2.61 9.27 24.32
CA GLY A 279 -3.80 8.49 23.95
C GLY A 279 -3.62 7.58 22.72
N TYR A 280 -2.50 7.71 22.01
CA TYR A 280 -2.12 6.78 20.93
C TYR A 280 -1.24 5.63 21.46
N ILE A 281 -0.69 5.76 22.66
CA ILE A 281 0.25 4.79 23.24
C ILE A 281 -0.52 3.65 23.92
N SER A 282 -0.39 2.45 23.40
CA SER A 282 -0.91 1.23 24.02
C SER A 282 0.24 0.36 24.55
N LEU A 283 -0.02 -0.48 25.56
CA LEU A 283 0.98 -1.45 26.04
C LEU A 283 1.51 -2.34 24.90
N ARG A 284 0.66 -2.67 23.95
CA ARG A 284 1.05 -3.44 22.75
C ARG A 284 2.03 -2.66 21.88
N LEU A 285 1.81 -1.38 21.67
CA LEU A 285 2.71 -0.52 20.93
C LEU A 285 4.08 -0.41 21.61
N VAL A 286 4.09 -0.20 22.94
CA VAL A 286 5.32 -0.16 23.73
C VAL A 286 6.12 -1.46 23.61
N ARG A 287 5.45 -2.61 23.76
CA ARG A 287 6.09 -3.93 23.58
C ARG A 287 6.67 -4.11 22.17
N ARG A 288 5.95 -3.64 21.15
CA ARG A 288 6.39 -3.71 19.75
C ARG A 288 7.60 -2.82 19.49
N LEU A 289 7.59 -1.59 20.00
CA LEU A 289 8.72 -0.67 19.94
C LEU A 289 9.96 -1.24 20.63
N ALA A 290 9.83 -1.74 21.87
CA ALA A 290 10.92 -2.34 22.62
C ALA A 290 11.51 -3.56 21.91
N TRP A 291 10.67 -4.45 21.40
CA TRP A 291 11.10 -5.64 20.66
C TRP A 291 11.86 -5.29 19.37
N LEU A 292 11.31 -4.36 18.57
CA LEU A 292 11.92 -3.98 17.30
C LEU A 292 13.24 -3.22 17.49
N SER A 293 13.30 -2.35 18.52
CA SER A 293 14.55 -1.64 18.89
C SER A 293 15.62 -2.58 19.39
N LEU A 294 15.27 -3.58 20.22
CA LEU A 294 16.18 -4.61 20.67
C LEU A 294 16.70 -5.45 19.51
N TRP A 295 15.80 -5.84 18.62
CA TRP A 295 16.14 -6.60 17.42
C TRP A 295 17.09 -5.83 16.48
N GLU A 296 16.85 -4.53 16.25
CA GLU A 296 17.74 -3.70 15.42
C GLU A 296 19.19 -3.69 15.95
N LYS A 297 19.34 -3.67 17.28
CA LYS A 297 20.65 -3.73 17.94
C LYS A 297 21.30 -5.12 17.88
N LEU A 298 20.51 -6.18 18.00
CA LEU A 298 21.02 -7.55 18.07
C LEU A 298 21.22 -8.20 16.70
N ALA A 299 20.47 -7.81 15.70
CA ALA A 299 20.49 -8.41 14.36
C ALA A 299 21.89 -8.45 13.71
N PRO A 300 22.79 -7.45 13.87
CA PRO A 300 24.15 -7.52 13.34
C PRO A 300 25.00 -8.68 13.90
N PHE A 301 24.71 -9.09 15.15
CA PHE A 301 25.46 -10.17 15.82
C PHE A 301 25.01 -11.57 15.41
N PHE A 302 23.89 -11.69 14.68
CA PHE A 302 23.39 -12.97 14.21
C PHE A 302 23.82 -13.26 12.77
N GLY A 303 24.28 -14.48 12.50
CA GLY A 303 24.62 -14.94 11.16
C GLY A 303 23.43 -14.88 10.18
N ALA A 304 23.69 -14.88 8.88
CA ALA A 304 22.65 -14.72 7.85
C ALA A 304 21.51 -15.75 7.96
N SER A 305 21.82 -16.99 8.36
CA SER A 305 20.84 -18.06 8.58
C SER A 305 19.91 -17.78 9.77
N LEU A 306 20.46 -17.25 10.87
CA LEU A 306 19.66 -16.87 12.05
C LEU A 306 18.85 -15.60 11.78
N ARG A 307 19.40 -14.62 11.04
CA ARG A 307 18.65 -13.44 10.57
C ARG A 307 17.48 -13.84 9.69
N ARG A 308 17.64 -14.84 8.82
CA ARG A 308 16.56 -15.40 7.99
C ARG A 308 15.54 -16.15 8.86
N ARG A 309 15.97 -16.99 9.81
CA ARG A 309 15.10 -17.69 10.77
C ARG A 309 14.39 -16.73 11.72
N ALA A 310 15.00 -15.64 12.12
CA ALA A 310 14.38 -14.66 12.98
C ALA A 310 13.45 -13.71 12.21
N ARG A 311 13.65 -13.48 10.91
CA ARG A 311 12.58 -12.94 10.03
C ARG A 311 11.37 -13.90 10.02
N THR A 312 11.60 -15.20 9.97
CA THR A 312 10.57 -16.24 10.09
C THR A 312 10.06 -16.39 11.53
N LEU A 313 10.86 -16.12 12.56
CA LEU A 313 10.44 -16.08 13.96
C LEU A 313 9.67 -14.80 14.29
N ARG A 314 9.90 -13.69 13.58
CA ARG A 314 8.96 -12.55 13.55
C ARG A 314 7.53 -13.03 13.28
N THR A 315 7.39 -14.09 12.47
CA THR A 315 6.12 -14.71 12.09
C THR A 315 5.76 -15.94 12.96
N ARG A 316 6.74 -16.68 13.52
CA ARG A 316 6.53 -17.97 14.23
C ARG A 316 6.25 -17.89 15.74
N PHE A 317 6.53 -16.79 16.42
CA PHE A 317 6.09 -16.63 17.83
C PHE A 317 4.55 -16.69 17.97
N ARG A 318 3.86 -16.96 16.88
CA ARG A 318 2.44 -16.93 16.62
C ARG A 318 1.76 -18.28 16.42
N ARG A 319 2.48 -19.35 16.09
CA ARG A 319 1.84 -20.67 15.82
C ARG A 319 1.25 -21.37 17.04
N ARG A 320 1.54 -20.94 18.27
CA ARG A 320 1.01 -21.59 19.48
C ARG A 320 -0.38 -21.15 19.92
N SER A 321 -0.98 -20.10 19.35
CA SER A 321 -2.29 -19.60 19.78
C SER A 321 -3.47 -19.96 18.86
N TRP A 322 -3.26 -20.71 17.76
CA TRP A 322 -4.30 -21.03 16.78
C TRP A 322 -4.79 -22.49 16.84
N ASN A 323 -4.15 -23.37 17.64
CA ASN A 323 -4.58 -24.77 17.79
C ASN A 323 -5.46 -25.04 19.01
N THR A 324 -6.01 -24.04 19.65
CA THR A 324 -7.02 -24.21 20.72
C THR A 324 -8.20 -23.29 20.44
N ARG A 325 -9.11 -23.77 19.63
CA ARG A 325 -10.57 -23.71 19.54
C ARG A 325 -11.07 -23.74 18.11
#